data_88abbfe971cc95fb516a8f7c4ce4aad1
#
_entry.id   88abbfe971cc95fb516a8f7c4ce4aad1
#
_cell.length_a   1.000
_cell.length_b   1.000
_cell.length_c   1.000
_cell.angle_alpha   90.00
_cell.angle_beta   90.00
_cell.angle_gamma   90.00
#
_symmetry.space_group_name_H-M   'P 1'
#
loop_
_entity.id
_entity.type
_entity.pdbx_description
1 polymer ?
#
loop_
_entity_poly.entity_id
_entity_poly.type
_entity_poly.pdbx_seq_one_letter_code
_entity_poly.pdbx_strand_id
1 'polypeptide(L)'
;MGIRFSFGRNGVIKIPRRNRPRNAPGDLRGAFVGEGAPIPVRRGSFGSISLTPHKMGVISTFSREMANQSTPQIEGLIREAIVEDTAEAIDQALLDAIAGDTIRPAGLLNGVSTTPASAASTSVDKITADMAAALAPFITANAADRLVWLINPSNAFKMQWASTTVGVYPFRDQIAAGNIAGLPVIQSTMVPTTSLILVRYADFVSSVADTPEFDISDVASIHEDDGGYPTDQAMRAGTATVLPLVDAAGVAAKPVRSLWQTASIGVRMLLDMDWAMRRASMVTHVSPLAW
;
A
#
# COMPACT_ATOMS: atom_id res chain seq x y z
N MET A 1 4.81 8.32 -5.03
CA MET A 1 6.11 8.30 -5.73
C MET A 1 6.42 6.86 -6.08
N GLY A 2 6.59 6.46 -7.28
CA GLY A 2 6.80 5.09 -7.73
C GLY A 2 6.65 5.06 -9.24
N ILE A 3 6.82 3.90 -9.84
CA ILE A 3 6.61 3.73 -11.28
C ILE A 3 5.16 3.29 -11.45
N ARG A 4 4.37 4.10 -12.15
CA ARG A 4 2.96 3.80 -12.44
C ARG A 4 2.82 3.26 -13.86
N PHE A 5 1.97 2.27 -13.99
CA PHE A 5 1.51 1.72 -15.27
C PHE A 5 -0.01 1.72 -15.29
N SER A 6 -0.63 1.71 -16.47
CA SER A 6 -2.04 1.39 -16.64
C SER A 6 -2.18 -0.01 -17.23
N PHE A 7 -3.25 -0.72 -16.85
CA PHE A 7 -3.53 -2.04 -17.41
C PHE A 7 -3.96 -1.89 -18.87
N GLY A 8 -3.19 -2.52 -19.78
CA GLY A 8 -3.59 -2.62 -21.17
C GLY A 8 -4.64 -3.74 -21.39
N ARG A 9 -5.05 -3.93 -22.64
CA ARG A 9 -6.03 -4.97 -23.05
C ARG A 9 -5.71 -6.39 -22.55
N ASN A 10 -4.46 -6.73 -22.32
CA ASN A 10 -4.05 -8.07 -21.87
C ASN A 10 -4.09 -8.26 -20.35
N GLY A 11 -4.42 -7.22 -19.59
CA GLY A 11 -4.59 -7.27 -18.15
C GLY A 11 -3.33 -7.57 -17.32
N VAL A 12 -2.31 -8.20 -17.88
CA VAL A 12 -1.08 -8.60 -17.17
C VAL A 12 0.10 -7.80 -17.68
N ILE A 13 0.82 -7.16 -16.75
CA ILE A 13 2.02 -6.38 -17.06
C ILE A 13 3.24 -7.13 -16.53
N LYS A 14 4.16 -7.52 -17.41
CA LYS A 14 5.44 -8.13 -17.03
C LYS A 14 6.54 -7.08 -17.07
N ILE A 15 7.14 -6.81 -15.92
CA ILE A 15 8.18 -5.80 -15.74
C ILE A 15 9.52 -6.51 -15.55
N PRO A 16 10.51 -6.25 -16.42
CA PRO A 16 11.83 -6.83 -16.21
C PRO A 16 12.49 -6.20 -14.98
N ARG A 17 13.13 -7.03 -14.17
CA ARG A 17 13.97 -6.59 -13.06
C ARG A 17 15.38 -7.10 -13.25
N ARG A 18 16.35 -6.30 -12.88
CA ARG A 18 17.74 -6.70 -12.79
C ARG A 18 18.14 -6.84 -11.32
N ASN A 19 18.59 -8.00 -10.93
CA ASN A 19 19.35 -8.15 -9.71
C ASN A 19 20.71 -7.49 -9.93
N ARG A 20 21.15 -6.62 -9.02
CA ARG A 20 22.47 -5.98 -9.08
C ARG A 20 23.44 -6.67 -8.09
N PRO A 21 23.86 -7.91 -8.36
CA PRO A 21 24.85 -8.55 -7.51
C PRO A 21 26.17 -7.80 -7.65
N ARG A 22 26.92 -7.72 -6.58
CA ARG A 22 28.28 -7.17 -6.58
C ARG A 22 29.27 -8.34 -6.39
N ASN A 23 30.28 -8.41 -7.27
CA ASN A 23 31.30 -9.47 -7.25
C ASN A 23 30.70 -10.89 -7.28
N ALA A 24 29.58 -11.09 -7.96
CA ALA A 24 28.87 -12.35 -8.03
C ALA A 24 28.38 -12.60 -9.49
N PRO A 25 27.97 -13.81 -9.82
CA PRO A 25 27.37 -14.10 -11.13
C PRO A 25 26.20 -13.15 -11.43
N GLY A 26 26.21 -12.55 -12.63
CA GLY A 26 25.24 -11.50 -13.02
C GLY A 26 25.73 -10.07 -12.87
N ASP A 27 26.93 -9.86 -12.36
CA ASP A 27 27.60 -8.56 -12.36
C ASP A 27 28.11 -8.20 -13.76
N LEU A 28 27.62 -7.07 -14.32
CA LEU A 28 27.97 -6.61 -15.67
C LEU A 28 29.01 -5.47 -15.68
N ARG A 29 29.76 -5.29 -14.58
CA ARG A 29 30.77 -4.24 -14.52
C ARG A 29 31.89 -4.53 -15.53
N GLY A 30 32.35 -3.47 -16.20
CA GLY A 30 33.55 -3.53 -17.02
C GLY A 30 34.80 -3.77 -16.17
N ALA A 31 35.85 -4.26 -16.80
CA ALA A 31 37.18 -4.40 -16.22
C ALA A 31 38.18 -3.68 -17.14
N PHE A 32 39.28 -3.20 -16.57
CA PHE A 32 40.40 -2.73 -17.34
C PHE A 32 41.10 -3.93 -17.97
N VAL A 33 41.47 -3.82 -19.25
CA VAL A 33 42.07 -4.91 -20.02
C VAL A 33 43.40 -4.36 -20.59
N GLY A 34 44.47 -5.11 -20.46
CA GLY A 34 45.74 -4.80 -21.04
C GLY A 34 45.74 -5.01 -22.56
N GLU A 35 46.73 -4.41 -23.26
CA GLU A 35 46.87 -4.56 -24.69
C GLU A 35 47.06 -6.07 -25.04
N GLY A 36 46.24 -6.58 -26.00
CA GLY A 36 46.30 -7.97 -26.42
C GLY A 36 45.61 -8.97 -25.44
N ALA A 37 45.10 -8.52 -24.30
CA ALA A 37 44.40 -9.41 -23.35
C ALA A 37 42.91 -9.57 -23.72
N PRO A 38 42.30 -10.72 -23.45
CA PRO A 38 40.89 -10.96 -23.77
C PRO A 38 39.97 -10.12 -22.87
N ILE A 39 38.96 -9.51 -23.47
CA ILE A 39 37.92 -8.78 -22.74
C ILE A 39 37.02 -9.81 -21.98
N PRO A 40 36.79 -9.62 -20.66
CA PRO A 40 35.98 -10.55 -19.88
C PRO A 40 34.51 -10.54 -20.32
N VAL A 41 33.98 -11.68 -20.69
CA VAL A 41 32.57 -11.87 -21.04
C VAL A 41 31.77 -12.06 -19.74
N ARG A 42 30.75 -11.24 -19.53
CA ARG A 42 29.88 -11.33 -18.36
C ARG A 42 28.43 -11.57 -18.77
N ARG A 43 27.74 -12.44 -18.05
CA ARG A 43 26.33 -12.75 -18.27
C ARG A 43 25.48 -12.06 -17.19
N GLY A 44 24.56 -11.19 -17.63
CA GLY A 44 23.59 -10.54 -16.74
C GLY A 44 22.53 -11.53 -16.26
N SER A 45 22.06 -11.36 -15.04
CA SER A 45 20.89 -12.06 -14.49
C SER A 45 19.69 -11.09 -14.46
N PHE A 46 18.62 -11.49 -15.13
CA PHE A 46 17.38 -10.73 -15.21
C PHE A 46 16.23 -11.61 -14.72
N GLY A 47 15.35 -11.02 -13.95
CA GLY A 47 14.07 -11.60 -13.55
C GLY A 47 12.91 -10.77 -14.09
N SER A 48 11.69 -11.16 -13.81
CA SER A 48 10.49 -10.39 -14.12
C SER A 48 9.56 -10.38 -12.91
N ILE A 49 8.75 -9.32 -12.82
CA ILE A 49 7.61 -9.23 -11.92
C ILE A 49 6.38 -9.10 -12.81
N SER A 50 5.33 -9.83 -12.48
CA SER A 50 4.03 -9.71 -13.11
C SER A 50 3.09 -8.93 -12.18
N LEU A 51 2.39 -7.95 -12.74
CA LEU A 51 1.24 -7.30 -12.13
C LEU A 51 -0.01 -7.87 -12.78
N THR A 52 -0.95 -8.35 -11.99
CA THR A 52 -2.24 -8.90 -12.41
C THR A 52 -3.35 -8.04 -11.84
N PRO A 53 -4.39 -7.68 -12.62
CA PRO A 53 -5.45 -6.84 -12.09
C PRO A 53 -6.21 -7.58 -10.99
N HIS A 54 -6.27 -6.97 -9.82
CA HIS A 54 -7.13 -7.36 -8.71
C HIS A 54 -8.27 -6.36 -8.63
N LYS A 55 -9.49 -6.86 -8.54
CA LYS A 55 -10.69 -6.04 -8.56
C LYS A 55 -11.07 -5.62 -7.15
N MET A 56 -11.17 -4.31 -6.93
CA MET A 56 -11.76 -3.71 -5.75
C MET A 56 -13.12 -3.13 -6.11
N GLY A 57 -14.13 -3.35 -5.27
CA GLY A 57 -15.47 -2.84 -5.54
C GLY A 57 -16.26 -2.61 -4.28
N VAL A 58 -17.16 -1.65 -4.33
CA VAL A 58 -18.11 -1.32 -3.28
C VAL A 58 -19.46 -0.96 -3.89
N ILE A 59 -20.54 -1.29 -3.20
CA ILE A 59 -21.91 -0.90 -3.54
C ILE A 59 -22.48 -0.15 -2.33
N SER A 60 -23.00 1.03 -2.58
CA SER A 60 -23.75 1.81 -1.59
C SER A 60 -25.17 2.07 -2.09
N THR A 61 -26.14 2.12 -1.18
CA THR A 61 -27.55 2.36 -1.50
C THR A 61 -28.12 3.51 -0.72
N PHE A 62 -29.03 4.25 -1.34
CA PHE A 62 -29.77 5.33 -0.70
C PHE A 62 -31.20 5.41 -1.25
N SER A 63 -32.12 5.97 -0.47
CA SER A 63 -33.52 6.08 -0.87
C SER A 63 -33.73 7.20 -1.89
N ARG A 64 -34.71 7.03 -2.77
CA ARG A 64 -35.12 8.06 -3.73
C ARG A 64 -35.64 9.33 -3.04
N GLU A 65 -36.25 9.18 -1.85
CA GLU A 65 -36.68 10.32 -1.05
C GLU A 65 -35.48 11.17 -0.61
N MET A 66 -34.42 10.51 -0.14
CA MET A 66 -33.17 11.19 0.22
C MET A 66 -32.56 11.90 -0.98
N ALA A 67 -32.58 11.29 -2.16
CA ALA A 67 -32.09 11.92 -3.38
C ALA A 67 -32.89 13.17 -3.76
N ASN A 68 -34.21 13.14 -3.61
CA ASN A 68 -35.11 14.24 -4.00
C ASN A 68 -35.14 15.39 -2.97
N GLN A 69 -34.91 15.10 -1.69
CA GLN A 69 -34.99 16.11 -0.61
C GLN A 69 -33.63 16.69 -0.23
N SER A 70 -32.54 16.13 -0.73
CA SER A 70 -31.19 16.56 -0.38
C SER A 70 -30.71 17.75 -1.22
N THR A 71 -30.25 18.77 -0.52
CA THR A 71 -29.52 19.91 -1.10
C THR A 71 -28.22 20.08 -0.29
N PRO A 72 -27.04 19.83 -0.81
CA PRO A 72 -26.63 19.48 -2.17
C PRO A 72 -26.93 18.03 -2.55
N GLN A 73 -26.71 17.68 -3.82
CA GLN A 73 -27.03 16.35 -4.37
C GLN A 73 -26.31 15.24 -3.59
N ILE A 74 -27.07 14.38 -2.93
CA ILE A 74 -26.55 13.29 -2.09
C ILE A 74 -25.70 12.30 -2.88
N GLU A 75 -25.99 12.12 -4.17
CA GLU A 75 -25.18 11.27 -5.04
C GLU A 75 -23.72 11.72 -5.10
N GLY A 76 -23.48 13.04 -5.20
CA GLY A 76 -22.12 13.59 -5.19
C GLY A 76 -21.39 13.30 -3.88
N LEU A 77 -22.09 13.48 -2.76
CA LEU A 77 -21.54 13.20 -1.42
C LEU A 77 -21.20 11.72 -1.25
N ILE A 78 -22.08 10.80 -1.70
CA ILE A 78 -21.84 9.37 -1.62
C ILE A 78 -20.64 8.96 -2.50
N ARG A 79 -20.52 9.53 -3.69
CA ARG A 79 -19.36 9.27 -4.56
C ARG A 79 -18.05 9.72 -3.91
N GLU A 80 -18.05 10.90 -3.28
CA GLU A 80 -16.88 11.42 -2.56
C GLU A 80 -16.52 10.52 -1.38
N ALA A 81 -17.51 10.14 -0.56
CA ALA A 81 -17.31 9.22 0.56
C ALA A 81 -16.77 7.85 0.10
N ILE A 82 -17.34 7.27 -0.96
CA ILE A 82 -16.84 6.00 -1.53
C ILE A 82 -15.37 6.11 -1.97
N VAL A 83 -14.99 7.21 -2.60
CA VAL A 83 -13.61 7.42 -3.05
C VAL A 83 -12.67 7.57 -1.86
N GLU A 84 -13.07 8.32 -0.82
CA GLU A 84 -12.28 8.53 0.39
C GLU A 84 -12.07 7.22 1.16
N ASP A 85 -13.16 6.51 1.48
CA ASP A 85 -13.11 5.23 2.19
C ASP A 85 -12.33 4.16 1.41
N THR A 86 -12.47 4.15 0.08
CA THR A 86 -11.73 3.22 -0.78
C THR A 86 -10.25 3.54 -0.80
N ALA A 87 -9.86 4.81 -0.82
CA ALA A 87 -8.46 5.22 -0.75
C ALA A 87 -7.83 4.79 0.59
N GLU A 88 -8.56 4.94 1.69
CA GLU A 88 -8.14 4.48 3.02
C GLU A 88 -7.97 2.96 3.07
N ALA A 89 -8.91 2.20 2.52
CA ALA A 89 -8.84 0.75 2.43
C ALA A 89 -7.66 0.27 1.57
N ILE A 90 -7.34 0.97 0.48
CA ILE A 90 -6.18 0.69 -0.35
C ILE A 90 -4.87 0.92 0.43
N ASP A 91 -4.76 2.05 1.11
CA ASP A 91 -3.58 2.36 1.93
C ASP A 91 -3.38 1.32 3.03
N GLN A 92 -4.47 0.90 3.66
CA GLN A 92 -4.45 -0.14 4.69
C GLN A 92 -3.98 -1.49 4.12
N ALA A 93 -4.51 -1.91 2.96
CA ALA A 93 -4.10 -3.14 2.29
C ALA A 93 -2.65 -3.09 1.79
N LEU A 94 -2.18 -1.92 1.36
CA LEU A 94 -0.81 -1.70 0.94
C LEU A 94 0.18 -1.83 2.10
N LEU A 95 -0.16 -1.30 3.28
CA LEU A 95 0.74 -1.19 4.42
C LEU A 95 0.68 -2.39 5.39
N ASP A 96 -0.08 -3.42 5.05
CA ASP A 96 -0.15 -4.63 5.85
C ASP A 96 0.96 -5.66 5.51
N ALA A 97 1.01 -6.76 6.29
CA ALA A 97 1.95 -7.85 6.10
C ALA A 97 1.30 -9.12 5.51
N ILE A 98 0.06 -9.02 5.02
CA ILE A 98 -0.70 -10.16 4.52
C ILE A 98 -0.17 -10.58 3.15
N ALA A 99 -0.07 -11.90 2.93
CA ALA A 99 0.33 -12.45 1.64
C ALA A 99 -0.71 -12.16 0.57
N GLY A 100 -0.26 -11.93 -0.67
CA GLY A 100 -1.16 -11.83 -1.81
C GLY A 100 -1.74 -13.18 -2.20
N ASP A 101 -2.93 -13.14 -2.76
CA ASP A 101 -3.64 -14.29 -3.32
C ASP A 101 -4.28 -13.93 -4.67
N THR A 102 -5.28 -14.71 -5.14
CA THR A 102 -6.01 -14.43 -6.38
C THR A 102 -6.98 -13.26 -6.28
N ILE A 103 -7.27 -12.79 -5.06
CA ILE A 103 -8.28 -11.75 -4.78
C ILE A 103 -7.60 -10.41 -4.54
N ARG A 104 -6.46 -10.41 -3.85
CA ARG A 104 -5.76 -9.19 -3.43
C ARG A 104 -4.25 -9.25 -3.70
N PRO A 105 -3.59 -8.12 -3.95
CA PRO A 105 -2.13 -8.06 -3.99
C PRO A 105 -1.52 -8.25 -2.58
N ALA A 106 -0.25 -8.65 -2.54
CA ALA A 106 0.49 -8.74 -1.28
C ALA A 106 0.70 -7.36 -0.64
N GLY A 107 0.58 -7.28 0.67
CA GLY A 107 0.96 -6.09 1.43
C GLY A 107 2.46 -5.80 1.32
N LEU A 108 2.83 -4.54 1.48
CA LEU A 108 4.22 -4.06 1.35
C LEU A 108 5.16 -4.69 2.39
N LEU A 109 4.63 -5.01 3.56
CA LEU A 109 5.37 -5.63 4.66
C LEU A 109 5.40 -7.17 4.60
N ASN A 110 4.74 -7.77 3.61
CA ASN A 110 4.74 -9.22 3.45
C ASN A 110 6.15 -9.74 3.16
N GLY A 111 6.60 -10.68 3.99
CA GLY A 111 7.95 -11.26 3.89
C GLY A 111 9.09 -10.31 4.31
N VAL A 112 8.78 -9.14 4.84
CA VAL A 112 9.77 -8.20 5.38
C VAL A 112 10.05 -8.55 6.84
N SER A 113 11.31 -8.82 7.15
CA SER A 113 11.72 -9.06 8.54
C SER A 113 11.63 -7.78 9.36
N THR A 114 11.01 -7.86 10.53
CA THR A 114 10.96 -6.75 11.49
C THR A 114 12.31 -6.52 12.11
N THR A 115 12.78 -5.28 12.12
CA THR A 115 13.94 -4.86 12.91
C THR A 115 13.44 -4.44 14.28
N PRO A 116 13.94 -5.00 15.39
CA PRO A 116 13.54 -4.58 16.72
C PRO A 116 13.99 -3.14 16.99
N ALA A 117 13.16 -2.39 17.72
CA ALA A 117 13.48 -1.04 18.09
C ALA A 117 14.68 -0.98 19.07
N SER A 118 15.35 0.16 19.04
CA SER A 118 16.49 0.44 19.91
C SER A 118 16.10 0.50 21.39
N ALA A 119 16.96 -0.07 22.25
CA ALA A 119 16.86 0.02 23.69
C ALA A 119 17.65 1.21 24.30
N ALA A 120 18.03 2.22 23.50
CA ALA A 120 18.74 3.40 23.97
C ALA A 120 18.00 4.12 25.10
N SER A 121 18.70 4.96 25.87
CA SER A 121 18.17 5.55 27.10
C SER A 121 17.27 6.76 26.85
N THR A 122 17.55 7.56 25.80
CA THR A 122 16.78 8.77 25.48
C THR A 122 15.91 8.57 24.23
N SER A 123 14.79 9.30 24.12
CA SER A 123 13.92 9.21 22.95
C SER A 123 14.65 9.60 21.66
N VAL A 124 15.51 10.60 21.71
CA VAL A 124 16.27 11.05 20.53
C VAL A 124 17.27 9.97 20.09
N ASP A 125 17.96 9.32 21.03
CA ASP A 125 18.91 8.25 20.70
C ASP A 125 18.19 7.01 20.17
N LYS A 126 17.00 6.68 20.72
CA LYS A 126 16.15 5.60 20.18
C LYS A 126 15.78 5.86 18.74
N ILE A 127 15.20 7.05 18.45
CA ILE A 127 14.80 7.45 17.11
C ILE A 127 15.98 7.40 16.14
N THR A 128 17.13 7.94 16.53
CA THR A 128 18.33 7.97 15.69
C THR A 128 18.85 6.57 15.39
N ALA A 129 18.87 5.71 16.39
CA ALA A 129 19.32 4.31 16.25
C ALA A 129 18.35 3.51 15.37
N ASP A 130 17.04 3.69 15.54
CA ASP A 130 16.02 3.02 14.74
C ASP A 130 16.09 3.45 13.27
N MET A 131 16.29 4.74 13.00
CA MET A 131 16.52 5.24 11.64
C MET A 131 17.81 4.66 11.03
N ALA A 132 18.89 4.59 11.79
CA ALA A 132 20.16 4.00 11.34
C ALA A 132 20.00 2.50 11.03
N ALA A 133 19.28 1.77 11.88
CA ALA A 133 18.97 0.35 11.68
C ALA A 133 18.11 0.13 10.42
N ALA A 134 17.11 0.97 10.19
CA ALA A 134 16.28 0.94 8.98
C ALA A 134 17.08 1.21 7.71
N LEU A 135 18.07 2.10 7.75
CA LEU A 135 18.92 2.47 6.60
C LEU A 135 20.01 1.43 6.29
N ALA A 136 20.47 0.66 7.27
CA ALA A 136 21.60 -0.26 7.13
C ALA A 136 21.46 -1.26 5.95
N PRO A 137 20.30 -1.92 5.69
CA PRO A 137 20.15 -2.83 4.56
C PRO A 137 20.30 -2.13 3.20
N PHE A 138 19.85 -0.89 3.08
CA PHE A 138 19.96 -0.11 1.83
C PHE A 138 21.39 0.30 1.55
N ILE A 139 22.16 0.65 2.59
CA ILE A 139 23.59 0.98 2.48
C ILE A 139 24.34 -0.27 2.03
N THR A 140 24.09 -1.41 2.67
CA THR A 140 24.74 -2.70 2.31
C THR A 140 24.41 -3.11 0.88
N ALA A 141 23.17 -2.90 0.43
CA ALA A 141 22.73 -3.17 -0.95
C ALA A 141 23.20 -2.12 -1.96
N ASN A 142 23.89 -1.06 -1.52
CA ASN A 142 24.28 0.09 -2.35
C ASN A 142 23.07 0.69 -3.09
N ALA A 143 21.98 0.86 -2.38
CA ALA A 143 20.67 1.29 -2.88
C ALA A 143 20.03 2.38 -1.99
N ALA A 144 20.85 3.17 -1.32
CA ALA A 144 20.42 4.24 -0.41
C ALA A 144 19.97 5.52 -1.16
N ASP A 145 19.56 5.38 -2.42
CA ASP A 145 18.97 6.44 -3.24
C ASP A 145 17.45 6.31 -3.30
N ARG A 146 16.73 7.43 -3.42
CA ARG A 146 15.29 7.46 -3.66
C ARG A 146 14.49 6.72 -2.58
N LEU A 147 14.82 6.98 -1.31
CA LEU A 147 14.14 6.47 -0.14
C LEU A 147 13.03 7.42 0.31
N VAL A 148 12.01 6.87 0.96
CA VAL A 148 10.91 7.61 1.59
C VAL A 148 10.53 6.95 2.90
N TRP A 149 10.33 7.79 3.93
CA TRP A 149 9.80 7.36 5.20
C TRP A 149 8.28 7.30 5.16
N LEU A 150 7.70 6.22 5.67
CA LEU A 150 6.27 6.10 5.94
C LEU A 150 6.10 6.04 7.45
N ILE A 151 5.34 6.97 7.99
CA ILE A 151 5.16 7.13 9.43
C ILE A 151 3.72 7.50 9.78
N ASN A 152 3.26 7.05 10.93
CA ASN A 152 1.98 7.51 11.47
C ASN A 152 2.10 8.96 11.95
N PRO A 153 1.10 9.83 11.70
CA PRO A 153 1.09 11.20 12.19
C PRO A 153 1.36 11.33 13.69
N SER A 154 0.81 10.41 14.51
CA SER A 154 1.07 10.38 15.96
C SER A 154 2.56 10.25 16.30
N ASN A 155 3.27 9.40 15.56
CA ASN A 155 4.71 9.22 15.73
C ASN A 155 5.51 10.41 15.19
N ALA A 156 5.05 11.03 14.10
CA ALA A 156 5.64 12.28 13.62
C ALA A 156 5.58 13.38 14.68
N PHE A 157 4.42 13.53 15.35
CA PHE A 157 4.30 14.45 16.48
C PHE A 157 5.23 14.10 17.65
N LYS A 158 5.32 12.83 18.06
CA LYS A 158 6.27 12.39 19.10
C LYS A 158 7.71 12.75 18.74
N MET A 159 8.11 12.54 17.49
CA MET A 159 9.45 12.89 17.01
C MET A 159 9.69 14.42 17.05
N GLN A 160 8.68 15.24 16.69
CA GLN A 160 8.79 16.71 16.78
C GLN A 160 9.05 17.19 18.21
N TRP A 161 8.46 16.53 19.20
CA TRP A 161 8.60 16.89 20.62
C TRP A 161 9.72 16.11 21.33
N ALA A 162 10.42 15.21 20.65
CA ALA A 162 11.56 14.52 21.20
C ALA A 162 12.70 15.50 21.42
N SER A 163 13.09 15.70 22.68
CA SER A 163 14.17 16.61 23.08
C SER A 163 15.39 15.83 23.55
N THR A 164 16.55 16.42 23.31
CA THR A 164 17.79 15.99 23.97
C THR A 164 17.79 16.40 25.45
N THR A 165 18.71 15.85 26.23
CA THR A 165 18.90 16.21 27.66
C THR A 165 19.18 17.70 27.88
N VAL A 166 19.66 18.40 26.88
CA VAL A 166 19.92 19.87 26.89
C VAL A 166 18.79 20.70 26.30
N GLY A 167 17.62 20.09 26.02
CA GLY A 167 16.42 20.83 25.55
C GLY A 167 16.42 21.20 24.06
N VAL A 168 17.23 20.55 23.24
CA VAL A 168 17.23 20.75 21.78
C VAL A 168 16.27 19.76 21.14
N TYR A 169 15.48 20.21 20.14
CA TYR A 169 14.52 19.44 19.38
C TYR A 169 15.05 19.16 17.96
N PRO A 170 15.85 18.13 17.73
CA PRO A 170 16.59 17.95 16.46
C PRO A 170 15.70 17.62 15.27
N PHE A 171 14.51 17.06 15.49
CA PHE A 171 13.61 16.61 14.42
C PHE A 171 12.48 17.60 14.11
N ARG A 172 12.30 18.64 14.95
CA ARG A 172 11.15 19.54 14.86
C ARG A 172 11.04 20.21 13.49
N ASP A 173 12.10 20.88 13.07
CA ASP A 173 12.12 21.65 11.83
C ASP A 173 12.13 20.74 10.60
N GLN A 174 12.77 19.56 10.73
CA GLN A 174 12.83 18.58 9.66
C GLN A 174 11.44 18.02 9.33
N ILE A 175 10.69 17.59 10.36
CA ILE A 175 9.34 17.04 10.17
C ILE A 175 8.38 18.12 9.68
N ALA A 176 8.48 19.34 10.19
CA ALA A 176 7.69 20.47 9.70
C ALA A 176 7.97 20.77 8.21
N ALA A 177 9.19 20.54 7.75
CA ALA A 177 9.57 20.66 6.34
C ALA A 177 9.22 19.40 5.50
N GLY A 178 8.59 18.37 6.09
CA GLY A 178 8.19 17.14 5.40
C GLY A 178 9.35 16.19 5.09
N ASN A 179 10.47 16.29 5.81
CA ASN A 179 11.61 15.41 5.64
C ASN A 179 12.19 14.97 6.99
N ILE A 180 12.94 13.87 7.01
CA ILE A 180 13.71 13.39 8.16
C ILE A 180 15.06 12.90 7.62
N ALA A 181 16.15 13.38 8.20
CA ALA A 181 17.51 13.05 7.77
C ALA A 181 17.74 13.25 6.25
N GLY A 182 17.16 14.29 5.68
CA GLY A 182 17.25 14.59 4.25
C GLY A 182 16.42 13.71 3.31
N LEU A 183 15.61 12.79 3.87
CA LEU A 183 14.70 11.94 3.10
C LEU A 183 13.25 12.41 3.28
N PRO A 184 12.42 12.37 2.22
CA PRO A 184 11.02 12.76 2.31
C PRO A 184 10.23 11.84 3.23
N VAL A 185 9.21 12.40 3.88
CA VAL A 185 8.30 11.72 4.79
C VAL A 185 6.88 11.75 4.23
N ILE A 186 6.24 10.60 4.18
CA ILE A 186 4.81 10.47 3.92
C ILE A 186 4.15 10.06 5.23
N GLN A 187 3.18 10.85 5.66
CA GLN A 187 2.39 10.56 6.84
C GLN A 187 1.07 9.92 6.41
N SER A 188 0.74 8.77 6.96
CA SER A 188 -0.55 8.09 6.76
C SER A 188 -1.04 7.51 8.07
N THR A 189 -2.32 7.70 8.36
CA THR A 189 -3.00 7.12 9.52
C THR A 189 -3.05 5.60 9.47
N MET A 190 -2.93 5.03 8.28
CA MET A 190 -2.94 3.59 8.07
C MET A 190 -1.61 2.90 8.43
N VAL A 191 -0.53 3.66 8.60
CA VAL A 191 0.71 3.12 9.18
C VAL A 191 0.48 2.81 10.66
N PRO A 192 0.73 1.58 11.15
CA PRO A 192 0.58 1.27 12.56
C PRO A 192 1.43 2.19 13.44
N THR A 193 0.87 2.65 14.56
CA THR A 193 1.57 3.56 15.50
C THR A 193 2.81 2.93 16.14
N THR A 194 2.94 1.62 16.03
CA THR A 194 4.11 0.87 16.51
C THR A 194 5.20 0.70 15.45
N SER A 195 5.04 1.30 14.26
CA SER A 195 5.86 0.99 13.11
C SER A 195 6.51 2.22 12.50
N LEU A 196 7.76 2.07 12.06
CA LEU A 196 8.48 2.97 11.18
C LEU A 196 8.90 2.19 9.95
N ILE A 197 8.51 2.65 8.76
CA ILE A 197 8.76 1.96 7.52
C ILE A 197 9.63 2.84 6.62
N LEU A 198 10.65 2.23 6.01
CA LEU A 198 11.47 2.90 5.01
C LEU A 198 11.39 2.10 3.70
N VAL A 199 11.04 2.79 2.62
CA VAL A 199 10.82 2.19 1.30
C VAL A 199 11.65 2.87 0.24
N ARG A 200 12.25 2.10 -0.65
CA ARG A 200 12.84 2.63 -1.87
C ARG A 200 11.77 2.75 -2.96
N TYR A 201 11.24 3.96 -3.14
CA TYR A 201 10.14 4.21 -4.07
C TYR A 201 10.50 3.94 -5.56
N ALA A 202 11.78 3.93 -5.92
CA ALA A 202 12.21 3.58 -7.28
C ALA A 202 11.98 2.09 -7.62
N ASP A 203 11.83 1.24 -6.61
CA ASP A 203 11.51 -0.18 -6.80
C ASP A 203 10.03 -0.51 -6.57
N PHE A 204 9.25 0.47 -6.13
CA PHE A 204 7.80 0.32 -6.00
C PHE A 204 7.12 0.54 -7.36
N VAL A 205 6.33 -0.42 -7.76
CA VAL A 205 5.59 -0.40 -9.02
C VAL A 205 4.12 -0.62 -8.72
N SER A 206 3.29 0.21 -9.30
CA SER A 206 1.83 0.09 -9.20
C SER A 206 1.20 0.16 -10.58
N SER A 207 0.12 -0.55 -10.75
CA SER A 207 -0.77 -0.43 -11.89
C SER A 207 -2.18 -0.23 -11.38
N VAL A 208 -2.84 0.77 -11.91
CA VAL A 208 -4.24 1.12 -11.56
C VAL A 208 -4.97 1.34 -12.86
N ALA A 209 -6.23 0.95 -12.95
CA ALA A 209 -7.10 1.35 -14.06
C ALA A 209 -7.17 2.88 -14.13
N ASP A 210 -7.32 3.42 -15.33
CA ASP A 210 -7.22 4.87 -15.56
C ASP A 210 -8.22 5.67 -14.71
N THR A 211 -9.45 5.15 -14.54
CA THR A 211 -10.49 5.77 -13.70
C THR A 211 -11.32 4.70 -13.01
N PRO A 212 -11.80 4.95 -11.78
CA PRO A 212 -12.83 4.12 -11.17
C PRO A 212 -14.11 4.10 -12.02
N GLU A 213 -14.68 2.93 -12.23
CA GLU A 213 -15.93 2.75 -12.94
C GLU A 213 -17.10 2.91 -11.96
N PHE A 214 -17.98 3.87 -12.21
CA PHE A 214 -19.19 4.10 -11.42
C PHE A 214 -20.42 3.73 -12.24
N ASP A 215 -21.22 2.82 -11.69
CA ASP A 215 -22.53 2.46 -12.25
C ASP A 215 -23.64 2.79 -11.25
N ILE A 216 -24.78 3.23 -11.79
CA ILE A 216 -25.98 3.54 -11.01
C ILE A 216 -27.12 2.62 -11.48
N SER A 217 -27.85 2.05 -10.54
CA SER A 217 -29.02 1.23 -10.84
C SER A 217 -30.12 1.48 -9.82
N ASP A 218 -31.37 1.52 -10.31
CA ASP A 218 -32.60 1.59 -9.50
C ASP A 218 -33.46 0.32 -9.63
N VAL A 219 -33.04 -0.64 -10.46
CA VAL A 219 -33.77 -1.89 -10.73
C VAL A 219 -33.04 -3.15 -10.24
N ALA A 220 -31.81 -3.02 -9.76
CA ALA A 220 -31.03 -4.16 -9.30
C ALA A 220 -31.62 -4.81 -8.04
N SER A 221 -31.41 -6.11 -7.92
CA SER A 221 -31.58 -6.82 -6.65
C SER A 221 -30.22 -7.03 -6.01
N ILE A 222 -30.09 -6.66 -4.76
CA ILE A 222 -28.84 -6.75 -4.00
C ILE A 222 -29.05 -7.63 -2.78
N HIS A 223 -27.96 -8.26 -2.34
CA HIS A 223 -27.90 -8.89 -1.03
C HIS A 223 -27.38 -7.85 -0.06
N GLU A 224 -28.21 -7.44 0.89
CA GLU A 224 -27.85 -6.50 1.93
C GLU A 224 -27.51 -7.31 3.17
N ASP A 225 -26.28 -7.16 3.67
CA ASP A 225 -25.87 -7.79 4.92
C ASP A 225 -26.39 -6.93 6.07
N ASP A 226 -27.31 -7.47 6.84
CA ASP A 226 -27.88 -6.84 8.03
C ASP A 226 -27.24 -7.33 9.34
N GLY A 227 -26.28 -8.26 9.26
CA GLY A 227 -25.72 -8.98 10.40
C GLY A 227 -24.31 -8.61 10.83
N GLY A 228 -23.62 -7.81 10.11
CA GLY A 228 -22.26 -7.38 10.47
C GLY A 228 -21.39 -7.06 9.28
N TYR A 229 -20.87 -5.88 9.26
CA TYR A 229 -19.80 -5.54 8.33
C TYR A 229 -18.65 -6.52 8.53
N PRO A 230 -18.04 -7.06 7.44
CA PRO A 230 -16.82 -7.85 7.57
C PRO A 230 -15.81 -7.04 8.37
N THR A 231 -15.17 -7.69 9.34
CA THR A 231 -14.13 -7.00 10.11
C THR A 231 -13.04 -6.51 9.16
N ASP A 232 -12.41 -5.38 9.47
CA ASP A 232 -11.28 -4.86 8.70
C ASP A 232 -10.27 -5.94 8.33
N GLN A 233 -10.04 -6.88 9.25
CA GLN A 233 -9.12 -7.98 9.04
C GLN A 233 -9.60 -8.98 7.98
N ALA A 234 -10.90 -9.27 7.92
CA ALA A 234 -11.48 -10.14 6.90
C ALA A 234 -11.49 -9.48 5.52
N MET A 235 -11.78 -8.18 5.46
CA MET A 235 -11.70 -7.39 4.22
C MET A 235 -10.26 -7.33 3.70
N ARG A 236 -9.29 -7.13 4.59
CA ARG A 236 -7.85 -7.09 4.27
C ARG A 236 -7.33 -8.44 3.79
N ALA A 237 -7.79 -9.53 4.37
CA ALA A 237 -7.39 -10.88 3.99
C ALA A 237 -8.06 -11.39 2.71
N GLY A 238 -8.98 -10.63 2.11
CA GLY A 238 -9.81 -11.13 1.00
C GLY A 238 -10.75 -12.26 1.40
N THR A 239 -10.88 -12.52 2.70
CA THR A 239 -11.74 -13.56 3.30
C THR A 239 -13.04 -12.97 3.84
N ALA A 240 -13.33 -11.70 3.52
CA ALA A 240 -14.63 -11.13 3.83
C ALA A 240 -15.71 -12.09 3.33
N THR A 241 -16.45 -12.66 4.25
CA THR A 241 -17.56 -13.54 3.91
C THR A 241 -18.65 -12.64 3.32
N VAL A 242 -18.51 -12.36 2.04
CA VAL A 242 -19.63 -11.86 1.27
C VAL A 242 -20.66 -12.97 1.33
N LEU A 243 -21.87 -12.65 1.77
CA LEU A 243 -22.97 -13.62 1.77
C LEU A 243 -23.04 -14.28 0.39
N PRO A 244 -22.98 -15.59 0.30
CA PRO A 244 -23.09 -16.24 -1.00
C PRO A 244 -24.42 -15.85 -1.63
N LEU A 245 -24.42 -15.48 -2.90
CA LEU A 245 -25.64 -15.12 -3.64
C LEU A 245 -26.65 -16.25 -3.68
N VAL A 246 -26.20 -17.47 -3.46
CA VAL A 246 -27.01 -18.68 -3.33
C VAL A 246 -26.50 -19.50 -2.16
N ASP A 247 -27.41 -20.14 -1.43
CA ASP A 247 -27.07 -21.10 -0.38
C ASP A 247 -26.55 -22.43 -0.97
N ALA A 248 -26.19 -23.38 -0.10
CA ALA A 248 -25.73 -24.71 -0.50
C ALA A 248 -26.78 -25.51 -1.30
N ALA A 249 -28.06 -25.13 -1.24
CA ALA A 249 -29.16 -25.73 -1.99
C ALA A 249 -29.44 -25.02 -3.33
N GLY A 250 -28.66 -23.99 -3.68
CA GLY A 250 -28.85 -23.21 -4.90
C GLY A 250 -30.00 -22.19 -4.83
N VAL A 251 -30.52 -21.92 -3.65
CA VAL A 251 -31.56 -20.91 -3.41
C VAL A 251 -30.91 -19.57 -3.11
N ALA A 252 -31.51 -18.47 -3.60
CA ALA A 252 -31.01 -17.12 -3.33
C ALA A 252 -30.90 -16.88 -1.81
N ALA A 253 -29.71 -16.56 -1.34
CA ALA A 253 -29.46 -16.28 0.08
C ALA A 253 -30.22 -15.03 0.52
N LYS A 254 -30.78 -15.07 1.73
CA LYS A 254 -31.42 -13.90 2.35
C LYS A 254 -30.38 -13.12 3.17
N PRO A 255 -30.59 -11.81 3.38
CA PRO A 255 -31.66 -10.97 2.84
C PRO A 255 -31.41 -10.51 1.40
N VAL A 256 -32.44 -10.53 0.56
CA VAL A 256 -32.44 -9.97 -0.77
C VAL A 256 -33.32 -8.73 -0.80
N ARG A 257 -32.76 -7.62 -1.23
CA ARG A 257 -33.47 -6.36 -1.37
C ARG A 257 -33.56 -5.97 -2.84
N SER A 258 -34.77 -5.72 -3.32
CA SER A 258 -34.99 -5.15 -4.63
C SER A 258 -34.97 -3.62 -4.51
N LEU A 259 -34.07 -2.97 -5.21
CA LEU A 259 -33.97 -1.50 -5.23
C LEU A 259 -35.25 -0.86 -5.80
N TRP A 260 -35.88 -1.53 -6.76
CA TRP A 260 -37.12 -1.05 -7.34
C TRP A 260 -38.29 -1.09 -6.34
N GLN A 261 -38.46 -2.19 -5.58
CA GLN A 261 -39.53 -2.32 -4.58
C GLN A 261 -39.37 -1.36 -3.40
N THR A 262 -38.15 -1.02 -3.06
CA THR A 262 -37.84 -0.14 -1.92
C THR A 262 -37.60 1.32 -2.32
N ALA A 263 -37.88 1.67 -3.61
CA ALA A 263 -37.60 2.99 -4.16
C ALA A 263 -36.19 3.50 -3.80
N SER A 264 -35.19 2.61 -3.94
CA SER A 264 -33.80 2.90 -3.62
C SER A 264 -32.95 2.97 -4.89
N ILE A 265 -31.84 3.67 -4.80
CA ILE A 265 -30.83 3.80 -5.87
C ILE A 265 -29.55 3.18 -5.34
N GLY A 266 -28.89 2.34 -6.14
CA GLY A 266 -27.60 1.77 -5.85
C GLY A 266 -26.50 2.42 -6.68
N VAL A 267 -25.38 2.76 -6.05
CA VAL A 267 -24.15 3.21 -6.71
C VAL A 267 -23.10 2.13 -6.50
N ARG A 268 -22.52 1.63 -7.59
CA ARG A 268 -21.42 0.68 -7.59
C ARG A 268 -20.15 1.36 -8.07
N MET A 269 -19.04 1.16 -7.37
CA MET A 269 -17.72 1.50 -7.85
C MET A 269 -16.90 0.22 -8.06
N LEU A 270 -16.16 0.17 -9.17
CA LEU A 270 -15.17 -0.87 -9.45
C LEU A 270 -13.83 -0.22 -9.82
N LEU A 271 -12.75 -0.78 -9.31
CA LEU A 271 -11.39 -0.34 -9.57
C LEU A 271 -10.45 -1.56 -9.69
N ASP A 272 -9.77 -1.68 -10.82
CA ASP A 272 -8.74 -2.70 -10.99
C ASP A 272 -7.37 -2.11 -10.65
N MET A 273 -6.63 -2.79 -9.76
CA MET A 273 -5.32 -2.34 -9.31
C MET A 273 -4.41 -3.50 -8.92
N ASP A 274 -3.12 -3.21 -8.95
CA ASP A 274 -2.09 -4.10 -8.41
C ASP A 274 -0.82 -3.31 -8.10
N TRP A 275 -0.01 -3.82 -7.20
CA TRP A 275 1.29 -3.27 -6.85
C TRP A 275 2.29 -4.36 -6.49
N ALA A 276 3.56 -4.07 -6.67
CA ALA A 276 4.64 -4.96 -6.26
C ALA A 276 5.96 -4.19 -6.04
N MET A 277 6.83 -4.78 -5.24
CA MET A 277 8.22 -4.32 -5.13
C MET A 277 9.09 -5.06 -6.14
N ARG A 278 9.82 -4.31 -6.99
CA ARG A 278 10.79 -4.91 -7.94
C ARG A 278 11.89 -5.69 -7.23
N ARG A 279 12.26 -5.26 -6.03
CA ARG A 279 13.18 -5.94 -5.13
C ARG A 279 12.58 -6.01 -3.74
N ALA A 280 12.29 -7.20 -3.26
CA ALA A 280 11.65 -7.42 -1.96
C ALA A 280 12.48 -6.86 -0.77
N SER A 281 13.82 -6.88 -0.89
CA SER A 281 14.73 -6.35 0.15
C SER A 281 14.80 -4.81 0.22
N MET A 282 14.00 -4.08 -0.56
CA MET A 282 14.00 -2.61 -0.61
C MET A 282 12.87 -2.00 0.21
N VAL A 283 12.44 -2.71 1.22
CA VAL A 283 11.56 -2.25 2.29
C VAL A 283 12.17 -2.67 3.62
N THR A 284 12.19 -1.80 4.59
CA THR A 284 12.57 -2.12 5.98
C THR A 284 11.47 -1.67 6.93
N HIS A 285 11.30 -2.43 7.98
CA HIS A 285 10.24 -2.24 8.98
C HIS A 285 10.83 -2.33 10.38
N VAL A 286 10.80 -1.24 11.12
CA VAL A 286 11.16 -1.20 12.54
C VAL A 286 9.90 -1.26 13.37
N SER A 287 9.78 -2.29 14.21
CA SER A 287 8.62 -2.51 15.09
C SER A 287 8.97 -3.52 16.19
N PRO A 288 8.38 -3.43 17.41
CA PRO A 288 7.56 -2.30 17.87
C PRO A 288 8.43 -1.10 18.25
N LEU A 289 7.97 0.11 17.95
CA LEU A 289 8.65 1.34 18.35
C LEU A 289 8.57 1.54 19.86
N ALA A 290 9.65 2.04 20.48
CA ALA A 290 9.79 2.21 21.93
C ALA A 290 9.92 3.71 22.35
N TRP A 291 9.51 4.64 21.46
CA TRP A 291 9.56 6.09 21.67
C TRP A 291 8.26 6.80 21.34
#